data_2943f25e3b844c2c6612cd7919149d60
#
_entry.id   2943f25e3b844c2c6612cd7919149d60
#
_cell.length_a   1.000
_cell.length_b   1.000
_cell.length_c   1.000
_cell.angle_alpha   90.00
_cell.angle_beta   90.00
_cell.angle_gamma   90.00
#
_symmetry.space_group_name_H-M   'P 1'
#
loop_
_entity.id
_entity.type
_entity.pdbx_description
1 polymer ?
#
loop_
_entity_poly.entity_id
_entity_poly.type
_entity_poly.pdbx_seq_one_letter_code
_entity_poly.pdbx_strand_id
1 'polypeptide(L)'
;VAEIHVLPTSALLGDNIVEASASTPFYEGPTLLGLLESLPTARDEGAFRLPVQLVIRPQGAAPTSELRDYRGYAGQITSGTVRVGDPVVVLPSGRRSHVAGIDLGERSLEEAVEGQSVTVRLADDVDVARGDTLAAAGDAPQVLTEVAARVSWLSEDPLRPRARVLLKHGAQTVQAIVRAIEGRLDLDDLTTVPA
;
A
#
# COMPACT_ATOMS: atom_id res chain seq x y z
N VAL A 1 -11.38 6.70 -4.53
CA VAL A 1 -12.53 6.36 -3.66
C VAL A 1 -12.92 4.95 -4.06
N ALA A 2 -12.93 4.02 -3.10
CA ALA A 2 -13.41 2.66 -3.38
C ALA A 2 -14.87 2.74 -3.86
N GLU A 3 -15.19 2.00 -4.89
CA GLU A 3 -16.56 1.84 -5.36
C GLU A 3 -17.36 1.09 -4.29
N ILE A 4 -18.53 1.60 -3.95
CA ILE A 4 -19.38 1.02 -2.90
C ILE A 4 -20.65 0.49 -3.56
N HIS A 5 -20.89 -0.81 -3.43
CA HIS A 5 -22.11 -1.47 -3.89
C HIS A 5 -22.96 -1.84 -2.68
N VAL A 6 -24.24 -1.45 -2.71
CA VAL A 6 -25.20 -1.78 -1.65
C VAL A 6 -26.23 -2.75 -2.23
N LEU A 7 -26.32 -3.94 -1.65
CA LEU A 7 -27.23 -4.99 -2.09
C LEU A 7 -28.14 -5.40 -0.92
N PRO A 8 -29.46 -5.39 -1.11
CA PRO A 8 -30.38 -5.99 -0.15
C PRO A 8 -30.36 -7.52 -0.31
N THR A 9 -29.88 -8.24 0.69
CA THR A 9 -29.79 -9.70 0.64
C THR A 9 -30.42 -10.36 1.87
N SER A 10 -30.92 -11.57 1.68
CA SER A 10 -31.31 -12.46 2.78
C SER A 10 -30.54 -13.77 2.67
N ALA A 11 -29.58 -13.99 3.54
CA ALA A 11 -28.82 -15.23 3.57
C ALA A 11 -29.70 -16.46 3.91
N LEU A 12 -30.77 -16.25 4.71
CA LEU A 12 -31.68 -17.32 5.10
C LEU A 12 -32.60 -17.77 3.96
N LEU A 13 -33.11 -16.81 3.17
CA LEU A 13 -34.06 -17.07 2.09
C LEU A 13 -33.39 -17.15 0.71
N GLY A 14 -32.10 -16.78 0.61
CA GLY A 14 -31.37 -16.74 -0.65
C GLY A 14 -31.66 -15.51 -1.52
N ASP A 15 -32.41 -14.53 -1.00
CA ASP A 15 -32.79 -13.36 -1.77
C ASP A 15 -31.56 -12.58 -2.27
N ASN A 16 -31.50 -12.34 -3.57
CA ASN A 16 -30.43 -11.63 -4.27
C ASN A 16 -29.01 -12.22 -4.04
N ILE A 17 -28.89 -13.47 -3.64
CA ILE A 17 -27.60 -14.15 -3.53
C ILE A 17 -27.16 -14.65 -4.91
N VAL A 18 -27.93 -15.58 -5.52
CA VAL A 18 -27.68 -16.16 -6.83
C VAL A 18 -28.66 -15.62 -7.86
N GLU A 19 -29.93 -15.55 -7.50
CA GLU A 19 -31.03 -15.07 -8.35
C GLU A 19 -31.65 -13.81 -7.77
N ALA A 20 -32.20 -12.96 -8.65
CA ALA A 20 -32.91 -11.77 -8.23
C ALA A 20 -34.19 -12.14 -7.47
N SER A 21 -34.45 -11.48 -6.34
CA SER A 21 -35.59 -11.79 -5.49
C SER A 21 -36.83 -10.98 -5.83
N ALA A 22 -37.96 -11.67 -5.90
CA ALA A 22 -39.26 -11.01 -5.99
C ALA A 22 -39.64 -10.25 -4.69
N SER A 23 -39.00 -10.55 -3.56
CA SER A 23 -39.24 -9.88 -2.27
C SER A 23 -38.62 -8.48 -2.21
N THR A 24 -37.76 -8.12 -3.17
CA THR A 24 -37.11 -6.82 -3.25
C THR A 24 -37.35 -6.12 -4.59
N PRO A 25 -38.62 -5.84 -4.95
CA PRO A 25 -38.99 -5.29 -6.27
C PRO A 25 -38.45 -3.88 -6.51
N PHE A 26 -37.96 -3.21 -5.47
CA PHE A 26 -37.33 -1.90 -5.55
C PHE A 26 -35.86 -1.96 -5.95
N TYR A 27 -35.27 -3.15 -6.00
CA TYR A 27 -33.85 -3.34 -6.31
C TYR A 27 -33.68 -3.92 -7.72
N GLU A 28 -33.03 -3.14 -8.59
CA GLU A 28 -32.76 -3.51 -9.99
C GLU A 28 -31.27 -3.81 -10.24
N GLY A 29 -30.48 -3.88 -9.17
CA GLY A 29 -29.04 -4.13 -9.27
C GLY A 29 -28.67 -5.61 -9.46
N PRO A 30 -27.39 -5.93 -9.58
CA PRO A 30 -26.90 -7.30 -9.73
C PRO A 30 -27.14 -8.12 -8.45
N THR A 31 -27.22 -9.44 -8.58
CA THR A 31 -27.13 -10.35 -7.43
C THR A 31 -25.74 -10.35 -6.84
N LEU A 32 -25.59 -10.84 -5.61
CA LEU A 32 -24.26 -10.94 -4.98
C LEU A 32 -23.28 -11.74 -5.83
N LEU A 33 -23.70 -12.89 -6.33
CA LEU A 33 -22.87 -13.73 -7.19
C LEU A 33 -22.51 -12.99 -8.49
N GLY A 34 -23.50 -12.39 -9.15
CA GLY A 34 -23.28 -11.63 -10.40
C GLY A 34 -22.33 -10.46 -10.19
N LEU A 35 -22.45 -9.75 -9.05
CA LEU A 35 -21.50 -8.69 -8.71
C LEU A 35 -20.09 -9.26 -8.51
N LEU A 36 -19.91 -10.32 -7.72
CA LEU A 36 -18.59 -10.94 -7.47
C LEU A 36 -17.94 -11.43 -8.76
N GLU A 37 -18.71 -12.01 -9.68
CA GLU A 37 -18.21 -12.44 -10.99
C GLU A 37 -17.85 -11.28 -11.93
N SER A 38 -18.50 -10.14 -11.76
CA SER A 38 -18.23 -8.94 -12.58
C SER A 38 -17.08 -8.08 -12.06
N LEU A 39 -16.67 -8.27 -10.79
CA LEU A 39 -15.58 -7.49 -10.23
C LEU A 39 -14.29 -7.75 -11.01
N PRO A 40 -13.61 -6.67 -11.47
CA PRO A 40 -12.36 -6.85 -12.16
C PRO A 40 -11.33 -7.47 -11.20
N THR A 41 -10.72 -8.56 -11.61
CA THR A 41 -9.54 -9.12 -10.94
C THR A 41 -8.27 -8.34 -11.33
N ALA A 42 -8.44 -7.15 -11.89
CA ALA A 42 -7.36 -6.30 -12.34
C ALA A 42 -6.43 -5.98 -11.17
N ARG A 43 -5.17 -6.38 -11.35
CA ARG A 43 -4.06 -5.92 -10.53
C ARG A 43 -3.86 -4.44 -10.84
N ASP A 44 -3.47 -3.67 -9.86
CA ASP A 44 -3.07 -2.29 -10.10
C ASP A 44 -1.90 -2.30 -11.11
N GLU A 45 -2.13 -1.73 -12.29
CA GLU A 45 -1.09 -1.56 -13.32
C GLU A 45 -0.07 -0.47 -12.95
N GLY A 46 -0.15 0.04 -11.74
CA GLY A 46 0.77 1.03 -11.19
C GLY A 46 2.22 0.58 -11.22
N ALA A 47 3.14 1.51 -11.13
CA ALA A 47 4.55 1.19 -11.02
C ALA A 47 4.86 0.50 -9.68
N PHE A 48 5.87 -0.38 -9.69
CA PHE A 48 6.28 -1.14 -8.52
C PHE A 48 6.61 -0.25 -7.31
N ARG A 49 6.02 -0.61 -6.16
CA ARG A 49 6.27 -0.02 -4.84
C ARG A 49 6.28 -1.08 -3.76
N LEU A 50 7.35 -1.12 -2.99
CA LEU A 50 7.51 -1.99 -1.82
C LEU A 50 8.05 -1.18 -0.63
N PRO A 51 7.20 -0.75 0.31
CA PRO A 51 7.65 -0.20 1.58
C PRO A 51 8.37 -1.27 2.41
N VAL A 52 9.62 -1.03 2.77
CA VAL A 52 10.44 -1.97 3.53
C VAL A 52 9.98 -2.02 4.98
N GLN A 53 9.51 -3.19 5.42
CA GLN A 53 9.06 -3.43 6.78
C GLN A 53 10.13 -4.06 7.65
N LEU A 54 11.01 -4.88 7.05
CA LEU A 54 12.06 -5.59 7.75
C LEU A 54 13.29 -5.74 6.83
N VAL A 55 14.48 -5.54 7.40
CA VAL A 55 15.74 -5.87 6.77
C VAL A 55 16.24 -7.18 7.36
N ILE A 56 16.42 -8.19 6.52
CA ILE A 56 16.85 -9.54 6.91
C ILE A 56 18.34 -9.65 6.66
N ARG A 57 19.12 -9.80 7.72
CA ARG A 57 20.57 -10.03 7.69
C ARG A 57 20.94 -11.05 8.77
N PRO A 58 20.97 -12.35 8.46
CA PRO A 58 21.26 -13.39 9.45
C PRO A 58 22.67 -13.31 10.05
N GLN A 59 23.67 -12.88 9.27
CA GLN A 59 25.08 -12.77 9.72
C GLN A 59 25.57 -14.00 10.48
N GLY A 60 26.07 -13.81 11.72
CA GLY A 60 26.57 -14.88 12.56
C GLY A 60 25.52 -15.89 13.04
N ALA A 61 24.22 -15.55 12.95
CA ALA A 61 23.11 -16.45 13.26
C ALA A 61 22.60 -17.21 12.03
N ALA A 62 23.29 -17.10 10.89
CA ALA A 62 22.91 -17.80 9.67
C ALA A 62 22.99 -19.32 9.85
N PRO A 63 21.93 -20.09 9.52
CA PRO A 63 21.90 -21.54 9.66
C PRO A 63 22.87 -22.25 8.70
N THR A 64 23.23 -21.60 7.59
CA THR A 64 24.20 -22.11 6.60
C THR A 64 25.19 -21.01 6.22
N SER A 65 26.36 -21.40 5.70
CA SER A 65 27.37 -20.46 5.23
C SER A 65 26.91 -19.58 4.09
N GLU A 66 26.02 -20.09 3.24
CA GLU A 66 25.45 -19.37 2.09
C GLU A 66 24.56 -18.21 2.50
N LEU A 67 23.93 -18.31 3.68
CA LEU A 67 23.05 -17.26 4.21
C LEU A 67 23.79 -16.21 5.04
N ARG A 68 25.10 -16.33 5.24
CA ARG A 68 25.86 -15.32 6.02
C ARG A 68 25.82 -13.94 5.38
N ASP A 69 25.94 -13.91 4.06
CA ASP A 69 25.95 -12.66 3.27
C ASP A 69 24.56 -12.31 2.74
N TYR A 70 23.55 -13.10 3.14
CA TYR A 70 22.17 -12.83 2.73
C TYR A 70 21.70 -11.47 3.23
N ARG A 71 21.17 -10.66 2.32
CA ARG A 71 20.58 -9.37 2.60
C ARG A 71 19.27 -9.24 1.84
N GLY A 72 18.18 -9.29 2.57
CA GLY A 72 16.84 -9.21 2.01
C GLY A 72 16.03 -8.06 2.61
N TYR A 73 15.19 -7.48 1.78
CA TYR A 73 14.31 -6.37 2.14
C TYR A 73 12.87 -6.85 2.04
N ALA A 74 12.27 -7.14 3.20
CA ALA A 74 10.93 -7.71 3.27
C ALA A 74 9.86 -6.62 3.39
N GLY A 75 8.77 -6.80 2.66
CA GLY A 75 7.61 -5.92 2.67
C GLY A 75 6.48 -6.47 1.83
N GLN A 76 5.32 -5.83 1.90
CA GLN A 76 4.21 -6.10 0.99
C GLN A 76 4.29 -5.15 -0.20
N ILE A 77 4.17 -5.69 -1.41
CA ILE A 77 4.05 -4.87 -2.63
C ILE A 77 2.71 -4.13 -2.57
N THR A 78 2.77 -2.81 -2.59
CA THR A 78 1.59 -1.94 -2.48
C THR A 78 1.08 -1.46 -3.82
N SER A 79 1.84 -1.66 -4.90
CA SER A 79 1.49 -1.29 -6.27
C SER A 79 2.41 -1.99 -7.26
N GLY A 80 1.86 -2.37 -8.39
CA GLY A 80 2.56 -2.85 -9.55
C GLY A 80 3.18 -4.24 -9.43
N THR A 81 4.12 -4.50 -10.32
CA THR A 81 4.80 -5.79 -10.49
C THR A 81 6.31 -5.57 -10.48
N VAL A 82 7.07 -6.53 -9.97
CA VAL A 82 8.53 -6.54 -9.98
C VAL A 82 9.04 -7.90 -10.45
N ARG A 83 10.09 -7.88 -11.26
CA ARG A 83 10.79 -9.06 -11.78
C ARG A 83 12.26 -9.06 -11.38
N VAL A 84 12.84 -10.24 -11.36
CA VAL A 84 14.31 -10.38 -11.22
C VAL A 84 14.98 -9.66 -12.40
N GLY A 85 15.98 -8.83 -12.10
CA GLY A 85 16.67 -7.99 -13.06
C GLY A 85 16.10 -6.57 -13.21
N ASP A 86 14.92 -6.29 -12.70
CA ASP A 86 14.32 -4.95 -12.83
C ASP A 86 15.17 -3.87 -12.14
N PRO A 87 15.30 -2.70 -12.77
CA PRO A 87 15.95 -1.54 -12.17
C PRO A 87 15.06 -0.91 -11.10
N VAL A 88 15.61 -0.73 -9.91
CA VAL A 88 14.91 -0.15 -8.77
C VAL A 88 15.68 1.03 -8.17
N VAL A 89 14.96 1.88 -7.46
CA VAL A 89 15.50 2.98 -6.67
C VAL A 89 15.04 2.85 -5.22
N VAL A 90 15.96 3.14 -4.30
CA VAL A 90 15.70 3.19 -2.86
C VAL A 90 15.33 4.62 -2.48
N LEU A 91 14.18 4.83 -1.89
CA LEU A 91 13.75 6.14 -1.41
C LEU A 91 13.76 6.18 0.13
N PRO A 92 14.16 7.30 0.75
CA PRO A 92 14.41 8.61 0.15
C PRO A 92 15.82 8.83 -0.41
N SER A 93 16.76 7.87 -0.28
CA SER A 93 18.17 8.07 -0.62
C SER A 93 18.44 8.33 -2.12
N GLY A 94 17.55 7.88 -3.00
CA GLY A 94 17.71 7.97 -4.46
C GLY A 94 18.74 6.99 -5.04
N ARG A 95 19.29 6.08 -4.23
CA ARG A 95 20.27 5.08 -4.70
C ARG A 95 19.58 4.07 -5.60
N ARG A 96 20.25 3.71 -6.69
CA ARG A 96 19.75 2.75 -7.69
C ARG A 96 20.43 1.41 -7.56
N SER A 97 19.70 0.35 -7.87
CA SER A 97 20.18 -1.02 -7.96
C SER A 97 19.29 -1.82 -8.89
N HIS A 98 19.52 -3.13 -8.96
CA HIS A 98 18.68 -4.08 -9.68
C HIS A 98 18.19 -5.16 -8.72
N VAL A 99 17.05 -5.75 -9.02
CA VAL A 99 16.54 -6.89 -8.26
C VAL A 99 17.37 -8.13 -8.57
N ALA A 100 18.12 -8.63 -7.59
CA ALA A 100 18.92 -9.84 -7.71
C ALA A 100 18.12 -11.11 -7.45
N GLY A 101 17.00 -10.99 -6.76
CA GLY A 101 16.10 -12.13 -6.48
C GLY A 101 14.89 -11.69 -5.66
N ILE A 102 13.87 -12.52 -5.70
CA ILE A 102 12.60 -12.33 -4.98
C ILE A 102 12.29 -13.63 -4.24
N ASP A 103 12.10 -13.58 -2.93
CA ASP A 103 11.83 -14.75 -2.11
C ASP A 103 10.44 -14.63 -1.44
N LEU A 104 9.64 -15.72 -1.51
CA LEU A 104 8.36 -15.88 -0.83
C LEU A 104 8.48 -17.07 0.14
N GLY A 105 8.84 -16.79 1.40
CA GLY A 105 9.24 -17.81 2.34
C GLY A 105 10.52 -18.53 1.83
N GLU A 106 10.43 -19.85 1.62
CA GLU A 106 11.55 -20.67 1.11
C GLU A 106 11.58 -20.77 -0.43
N ARG A 107 10.64 -20.11 -1.12
CA ARG A 107 10.54 -20.18 -2.59
C ARG A 107 11.13 -18.93 -3.22
N SER A 108 11.95 -19.11 -4.24
CA SER A 108 12.37 -18.02 -5.12
C SER A 108 11.35 -17.85 -6.24
N LEU A 109 11.04 -16.59 -6.56
CA LEU A 109 10.12 -16.18 -7.60
C LEU A 109 10.88 -15.40 -8.68
N GLU A 110 10.45 -15.55 -9.94
CA GLU A 110 10.91 -14.68 -11.03
C GLU A 110 10.16 -13.34 -11.06
N GLU A 111 8.93 -13.36 -10.56
CA GLU A 111 8.03 -12.20 -10.56
C GLU A 111 7.21 -12.16 -9.27
N ALA A 112 6.95 -10.96 -8.75
CA ALA A 112 6.00 -10.73 -7.68
C ALA A 112 5.12 -9.51 -7.99
N VAL A 113 3.88 -9.55 -7.46
CA VAL A 113 2.82 -8.60 -7.81
C VAL A 113 2.22 -7.95 -6.57
N GLU A 114 1.46 -6.88 -6.79
CA GLU A 114 0.70 -6.20 -5.74
C GLU A 114 -0.03 -7.16 -4.81
N GLY A 115 -0.03 -6.84 -3.51
CA GLY A 115 -0.64 -7.62 -2.43
C GLY A 115 0.26 -8.74 -1.90
N GLN A 116 1.29 -9.18 -2.62
CA GLN A 116 2.22 -10.20 -2.14
C GLN A 116 3.22 -9.63 -1.13
N SER A 117 3.44 -10.37 -0.04
CA SER A 117 4.48 -10.10 0.95
C SER A 117 5.71 -10.90 0.59
N VAL A 118 6.76 -10.21 0.13
CA VAL A 118 7.97 -10.84 -0.40
C VAL A 118 9.22 -10.23 0.22
N THR A 119 10.35 -10.92 0.03
CA THR A 119 11.68 -10.40 0.33
C THR A 119 12.41 -10.15 -0.98
N VAL A 120 12.80 -8.91 -1.23
CA VAL A 120 13.56 -8.53 -2.42
C VAL A 120 15.04 -8.45 -2.05
N ARG A 121 15.90 -9.06 -2.87
CA ARG A 121 17.36 -8.94 -2.79
C ARG A 121 17.85 -8.00 -3.88
N LEU A 122 18.81 -7.15 -3.55
CA LEU A 122 19.42 -6.21 -4.49
C LEU A 122 20.81 -6.70 -4.92
N ALA A 123 21.18 -6.35 -6.14
CA ALA A 123 22.47 -6.74 -6.73
C ALA A 123 23.65 -5.98 -6.09
N ASP A 124 23.39 -4.73 -5.69
CA ASP A 124 24.40 -3.87 -5.10
C ASP A 124 24.25 -3.80 -3.58
N ASP A 125 25.36 -3.54 -2.87
CA ASP A 125 25.35 -3.27 -1.43
C ASP A 125 24.86 -1.84 -1.15
N VAL A 126 23.55 -1.66 -1.24
CA VAL A 126 22.88 -0.38 -0.98
C VAL A 126 22.38 -0.37 0.45
N ASP A 127 22.58 0.76 1.12
CA ASP A 127 22.01 0.95 2.44
C ASP A 127 20.49 1.22 2.33
N VAL A 128 19.71 0.28 2.89
CA VAL A 128 18.25 0.31 2.94
C VAL A 128 17.81 0.01 4.36
N ALA A 129 16.95 0.83 4.91
CA ALA A 129 16.43 0.70 6.26
C ALA A 129 14.94 0.38 6.27
N ARG A 130 14.43 -0.05 7.43
CA ARG A 130 12.98 -0.10 7.66
C ARG A 130 12.37 1.28 7.48
N GLY A 131 11.32 1.37 6.67
CA GLY A 131 10.64 2.62 6.35
C GLY A 131 11.04 3.21 5.00
N ASP A 132 12.17 2.78 4.43
CA ASP A 132 12.49 3.10 3.05
C ASP A 132 11.54 2.41 2.09
N THR A 133 11.51 2.86 0.85
CA THR A 133 10.68 2.27 -0.20
C THR A 133 11.54 1.87 -1.38
N LEU A 134 11.41 0.62 -1.83
CA LEU A 134 11.90 0.20 -3.13
C LEU A 134 10.83 0.56 -4.18
N ALA A 135 11.24 1.23 -5.24
CA ALA A 135 10.35 1.68 -6.31
C ALA A 135 10.95 1.40 -7.68
N ALA A 136 10.11 1.26 -8.71
CA ALA A 136 10.57 1.19 -10.08
C ALA A 136 11.41 2.43 -10.43
N ALA A 137 12.60 2.24 -10.98
CA ALA A 137 13.52 3.35 -11.25
C ALA A 137 13.01 4.32 -12.33
N GLY A 138 12.14 3.84 -13.23
CA GLY A 138 11.56 4.64 -14.32
C GLY A 138 10.34 5.49 -13.90
N ASP A 139 9.73 5.16 -12.78
CA ASP A 139 8.54 5.88 -12.25
C ASP A 139 8.58 5.90 -10.72
N ALA A 140 9.61 6.53 -10.17
CA ALA A 140 9.78 6.67 -8.74
C ALA A 140 8.90 7.80 -8.17
N PRO A 141 8.24 7.61 -7.01
CA PRO A 141 7.52 8.68 -6.36
C PRO A 141 8.47 9.79 -5.91
N GLN A 142 7.94 11.00 -5.88
CA GLN A 142 8.69 12.15 -5.40
C GLN A 142 8.87 12.09 -3.88
N VAL A 143 10.07 12.42 -3.43
CA VAL A 143 10.36 12.63 -2.01
C VAL A 143 10.02 14.09 -1.67
N LEU A 144 9.01 14.29 -0.85
CA LEU A 144 8.52 15.61 -0.48
C LEU A 144 8.71 15.87 1.01
N THR A 145 9.03 17.09 1.36
CA THR A 145 9.10 17.57 2.75
C THR A 145 7.88 18.40 3.16
N GLU A 146 7.03 18.74 2.21
CA GLU A 146 5.81 19.48 2.40
C GLU A 146 4.69 18.85 1.59
N VAL A 147 3.56 18.57 2.24
CA VAL A 147 2.41 17.91 1.62
C VAL A 147 1.12 18.60 2.04
N ALA A 148 0.16 18.69 1.13
CA ALA A 148 -1.22 19.01 1.45
C ALA A 148 -2.01 17.71 1.56
N ALA A 149 -2.77 17.55 2.62
CA ALA A 149 -3.52 16.33 2.87
C ALA A 149 -4.89 16.62 3.48
N ARG A 150 -5.88 15.82 3.11
CA ARG A 150 -7.17 15.77 3.81
C ARG A 150 -7.03 14.80 4.98
N VAL A 151 -7.40 15.25 6.18
CA VAL A 151 -7.19 14.50 7.42
C VAL A 151 -8.51 14.37 8.17
N SER A 152 -8.84 13.17 8.64
CA SER A 152 -9.87 12.93 9.65
C SER A 152 -9.22 13.08 11.03
N TRP A 153 -9.60 14.13 11.74
CA TRP A 153 -9.03 14.42 13.07
C TRP A 153 -9.92 13.82 14.14
N LEU A 154 -9.40 12.84 14.88
CA LEU A 154 -10.16 12.05 15.86
C LEU A 154 -9.89 12.45 17.32
N SER A 155 -9.02 13.43 17.57
CA SER A 155 -8.74 13.93 18.92
C SER A 155 -9.83 14.89 19.38
N GLU A 156 -10.14 14.90 20.67
CA GLU A 156 -11.02 15.90 21.29
C GLU A 156 -10.41 17.31 21.22
N ASP A 157 -9.07 17.40 21.31
CA ASP A 157 -8.37 18.67 21.14
C ASP A 157 -8.33 19.07 19.67
N PRO A 158 -8.73 20.30 19.31
CA PRO A 158 -8.73 20.74 17.92
C PRO A 158 -7.31 20.84 17.37
N LEU A 159 -7.15 20.40 16.11
CA LEU A 159 -5.89 20.61 15.38
C LEU A 159 -5.64 22.11 15.21
N ARG A 160 -4.41 22.54 15.45
CA ARG A 160 -4.01 23.97 15.36
C ARG A 160 -2.81 24.15 14.43
N PRO A 161 -2.70 25.28 13.74
CA PRO A 161 -1.47 25.65 13.04
C PRO A 161 -0.27 25.61 14.01
N ARG A 162 0.88 25.20 13.50
CA ARG A 162 2.14 24.98 14.24
C ARG A 162 2.11 23.82 15.24
N ALA A 163 1.03 23.04 15.32
CA ALA A 163 1.04 21.82 16.11
C ALA A 163 2.10 20.84 15.57
N ARG A 164 2.82 20.21 16.50
CA ARG A 164 3.75 19.12 16.18
C ARG A 164 3.00 17.81 16.28
N VAL A 165 3.04 17.03 15.22
CA VAL A 165 2.35 15.74 15.13
C VAL A 165 3.32 14.68 14.67
N LEU A 166 2.98 13.42 14.90
CA LEU A 166 3.67 12.29 14.29
C LEU A 166 2.92 11.89 13.02
N LEU A 167 3.62 11.92 11.90
CA LEU A 167 3.12 11.44 10.62
C LEU A 167 3.67 10.04 10.37
N LYS A 168 2.77 9.06 10.23
CA LYS A 168 3.12 7.70 9.84
C LYS A 168 2.74 7.49 8.38
N HIS A 169 3.73 7.08 7.58
CA HIS A 169 3.54 6.69 6.18
C HIS A 169 4.23 5.35 5.94
N GLY A 170 3.44 4.33 5.64
CA GLY A 170 3.97 2.96 5.57
C GLY A 170 4.58 2.51 6.91
N ALA A 171 5.85 2.09 6.88
CA ALA A 171 6.62 1.69 8.06
C ALA A 171 7.44 2.83 8.69
N GLN A 172 7.44 4.02 8.09
CA GLN A 172 8.16 5.19 8.58
C GLN A 172 7.26 6.07 9.45
N THR A 173 7.84 6.62 10.52
CA THR A 173 7.19 7.64 11.36
C THR A 173 8.12 8.84 11.49
N VAL A 174 7.62 10.02 11.14
CA VAL A 174 8.38 11.27 11.19
C VAL A 174 7.64 12.32 12.00
N GLN A 175 8.38 13.28 12.57
CA GLN A 175 7.78 14.46 13.14
C GLN A 175 7.38 15.42 12.01
N ALA A 176 6.15 15.91 12.07
CA ALA A 176 5.62 16.90 11.15
C ALA A 176 5.10 18.13 11.92
N ILE A 177 5.08 19.26 11.24
CA ILE A 177 4.50 20.49 11.76
C ILE A 177 3.34 20.88 10.87
N VAL A 178 2.17 21.09 11.44
CA VAL A 178 1.01 21.61 10.73
C VAL A 178 1.29 23.06 10.34
N ARG A 179 1.50 23.31 9.05
CA ARG A 179 1.82 24.63 8.54
C ARG A 179 0.60 25.54 8.53
N ALA A 180 -0.49 25.04 7.94
CA ALA A 180 -1.76 25.73 7.84
C ALA A 180 -2.91 24.70 7.86
N ILE A 181 -4.09 25.16 8.21
CA ILE A 181 -5.36 24.46 8.01
C ILE A 181 -6.11 25.30 6.98
N GLU A 182 -6.26 24.76 5.78
CA GLU A 182 -6.83 25.50 4.64
C GLU A 182 -8.36 25.56 4.70
N GLY A 183 -8.97 24.53 5.29
CA GLY A 183 -10.41 24.47 5.44
C GLY A 183 -10.86 23.23 6.19
N ARG A 184 -12.15 23.19 6.48
CA ARG A 184 -12.85 22.04 7.07
C ARG A 184 -13.89 21.52 6.07
N LEU A 185 -13.95 20.20 5.91
CA LEU A 185 -14.99 19.58 5.14
C LEU A 185 -16.28 19.60 5.96
N ASP A 186 -17.34 20.15 5.40
CA ASP A 186 -18.69 19.96 5.88
C ASP A 186 -19.17 18.56 5.47
N LEU A 187 -19.66 17.77 6.41
CA LEU A 187 -20.06 16.38 6.15
C LEU A 187 -21.48 16.27 5.62
N ASP A 188 -22.30 17.31 5.72
CA ASP A 188 -23.69 17.29 5.28
C ASP A 188 -23.78 17.51 3.75
N ASP A 189 -22.97 18.40 3.22
CA ASP A 189 -22.99 18.75 1.80
C ASP A 189 -21.65 18.49 1.07
N LEU A 190 -20.63 18.01 1.80
CA LEU A 190 -19.29 17.73 1.32
C LEU A 190 -18.54 18.95 0.74
N THR A 191 -18.97 20.15 1.12
CA THR A 191 -18.26 21.38 0.75
C THR A 191 -17.09 21.68 1.69
N THR A 192 -16.12 22.41 1.18
CA THR A 192 -14.99 22.86 2.01
C THR A 192 -15.25 24.28 2.50
N VAL A 193 -15.42 24.42 3.80
CA VAL A 193 -15.54 25.73 4.47
C VAL A 193 -14.14 26.22 4.85
N PRO A 194 -13.77 27.49 4.58
CA PRO A 194 -12.50 28.05 5.03
C PRO A 194 -12.30 27.90 6.54
N ALA A 195 -11.05 27.69 6.98
CA ALA A 195 -10.70 27.53 8.39
C ALA A 195 -10.72 28.88 9.13
#